data_0dd69f5d17e7c68575866607a839c367
#
_entry.id   0dd69f5d17e7c68575866607a839c367
#
_cell.length_a   1.000
_cell.length_b   1.000
_cell.length_c   1.000
_cell.angle_alpha   90.00
_cell.angle_beta   90.00
_cell.angle_gamma   90.00
#
_symmetry.space_group_name_H-M   'P 1'
#
loop_
_entity.id
_entity.type
_entity.pdbx_description
1 polymer ?
#
loop_
_entity_poly.entity_id
_entity_poly.type
_entity_poly.pdbx_seq_one_letter_code
_entity_poly.pdbx_strand_id
1 'polypeptide(L)'
;MACAICTLRRPRRFCPGVRGDICTICCGTEREVTVACPLDCEFLQESRKHDKPAPIDPEQVPNRDIRVSEKLLEQNETLLAFLGGAVAKAALDTAGAADRDVREALEGLIRTYRSLESGVYYDSVPSNLLAAGIYRAVERDTGEFRRQERENTGVTKTRDADVLGCLVFLQRLEFDRNNGRPRGRAFLSALFEFYGGSPSASPPAASSLILP
;
A
#
# COMPACT_ATOMS: atom_id res chain seq x y z
N MET A 1 -13.94 -15.80 -32.78
CA MET A 1 -13.64 -16.13 -31.37
C MET A 1 -14.58 -15.30 -30.49
N ALA A 2 -15.00 -15.83 -29.36
CA ALA A 2 -15.85 -15.15 -28.37
C ALA A 2 -14.99 -14.62 -27.22
N CYS A 3 -15.53 -13.69 -26.43
CA CYS A 3 -14.87 -13.13 -25.24
C CYS A 3 -14.55 -14.23 -24.23
N ALA A 4 -13.33 -14.28 -23.72
CA ALA A 4 -12.86 -15.29 -22.78
C ALA A 4 -13.59 -15.27 -21.41
N ILE A 5 -14.30 -14.16 -21.08
CA ILE A 5 -15.06 -14.04 -19.83
C ILE A 5 -16.54 -14.38 -20.05
N CYS A 6 -17.23 -13.65 -20.94
CA CYS A 6 -18.69 -13.82 -21.09
C CYS A 6 -19.09 -14.81 -22.20
N THR A 7 -18.17 -15.25 -23.04
CA THR A 7 -18.39 -16.15 -24.19
C THR A 7 -19.44 -15.69 -25.23
N LEU A 8 -20.06 -14.53 -25.00
CA LEU A 8 -21.19 -14.02 -25.80
C LEU A 8 -20.77 -12.92 -26.77
N ARG A 9 -19.90 -11.99 -26.34
CA ARG A 9 -19.57 -10.78 -27.11
C ARG A 9 -18.29 -10.98 -27.91
N ARG A 10 -18.17 -10.23 -29.00
CA ARG A 10 -16.92 -10.18 -29.76
C ARG A 10 -15.83 -9.55 -28.91
N PRO A 11 -14.65 -10.18 -28.77
CA PRO A 11 -13.53 -9.59 -28.06
C PRO A 11 -12.96 -8.39 -28.80
N ARG A 12 -12.36 -7.47 -28.07
CA ARG A 12 -11.78 -6.23 -28.61
C ARG A 12 -10.34 -6.01 -28.19
N ARG A 13 -9.88 -6.73 -27.17
CA ARG A 13 -8.53 -6.56 -26.61
C ARG A 13 -8.03 -7.82 -25.93
N PHE A 14 -6.73 -8.02 -25.94
CA PHE A 14 -6.08 -9.02 -25.12
C PHE A 14 -6.03 -8.56 -23.67
N CYS A 15 -6.34 -9.46 -22.73
CA CYS A 15 -6.26 -9.20 -21.28
C CYS A 15 -5.17 -10.08 -20.66
N PRO A 16 -4.05 -9.50 -20.18
CA PRO A 16 -2.98 -10.28 -19.58
C PRO A 16 -3.41 -10.95 -18.26
N GLY A 17 -4.35 -10.36 -17.52
CA GLY A 17 -4.89 -10.96 -16.29
C GLY A 17 -5.74 -12.20 -16.51
N VAL A 18 -6.36 -12.36 -17.69
CA VAL A 18 -7.14 -13.56 -18.08
C VAL A 18 -6.34 -14.45 -19.03
N ARG A 19 -5.26 -13.91 -19.61
CA ARG A 19 -4.46 -14.53 -20.70
C ARG A 19 -5.32 -14.89 -21.91
N GLY A 20 -6.23 -13.99 -22.28
CA GLY A 20 -7.16 -14.20 -23.39
C GLY A 20 -7.83 -12.91 -23.88
N ASP A 21 -8.52 -13.01 -25.02
CA ASP A 21 -9.19 -11.87 -25.63
C ASP A 21 -10.55 -11.62 -24.98
N ILE A 22 -10.80 -10.38 -24.53
CA ILE A 22 -12.03 -9.99 -23.83
C ILE A 22 -12.73 -8.81 -24.51
N CYS A 23 -14.04 -8.69 -24.28
CA CYS A 23 -14.82 -7.53 -24.72
C CYS A 23 -14.62 -6.34 -23.74
N THR A 24 -14.91 -5.13 -24.21
CA THR A 24 -14.76 -3.90 -23.41
C THR A 24 -15.64 -3.87 -22.17
N ILE A 25 -16.83 -4.45 -22.23
CA ILE A 25 -17.74 -4.51 -21.09
C ILE A 25 -17.14 -5.39 -19.98
N CYS A 26 -16.72 -6.62 -20.31
CA CYS A 26 -16.06 -7.49 -19.32
C CYS A 26 -14.78 -6.86 -18.76
N CYS A 27 -13.99 -6.16 -19.59
CA CYS A 27 -12.83 -5.43 -19.08
C CYS A 27 -13.23 -4.35 -18.06
N GLY A 28 -14.36 -3.66 -18.27
CA GLY A 28 -14.84 -2.63 -17.33
C GLY A 28 -15.44 -3.20 -16.06
N THR A 29 -16.30 -4.23 -16.18
CA THR A 29 -17.03 -4.80 -15.03
C THR A 29 -16.16 -5.71 -14.14
N GLU A 30 -15.24 -6.47 -14.75
CA GLU A 30 -14.44 -7.48 -14.03
C GLU A 30 -13.07 -6.96 -13.60
N ARG A 31 -12.72 -5.74 -14.01
CA ARG A 31 -11.44 -5.08 -13.67
C ARG A 31 -11.27 -4.97 -12.17
N GLU A 32 -10.20 -5.55 -11.63
CA GLU A 32 -9.87 -5.56 -10.20
C GLU A 32 -11.00 -6.11 -9.29
N VAL A 33 -12.02 -6.75 -9.89
CA VAL A 33 -13.09 -7.47 -9.16
C VAL A 33 -12.81 -8.97 -9.19
N THR A 34 -12.91 -9.59 -10.35
CA THR A 34 -12.58 -11.01 -10.58
C THR A 34 -11.22 -11.16 -11.28
N VAL A 35 -10.82 -10.17 -12.08
CA VAL A 35 -9.56 -10.17 -12.82
C VAL A 35 -8.47 -9.47 -12.03
N ALA A 36 -7.37 -10.16 -11.78
CA ALA A 36 -6.14 -9.56 -11.24
C ALA A 36 -5.43 -8.78 -12.36
N CYS A 37 -5.74 -7.48 -12.46
CA CYS A 37 -5.16 -6.63 -13.48
C CYS A 37 -3.70 -6.30 -13.13
N PRO A 38 -2.71 -6.53 -14.03
CA PRO A 38 -1.34 -6.11 -13.78
C PRO A 38 -1.23 -4.57 -13.80
N LEU A 39 -0.29 -4.02 -13.05
CA LEU A 39 -0.14 -2.56 -12.88
C LEU A 39 0.24 -1.85 -14.17
N ASP A 40 0.92 -2.53 -15.08
CA ASP A 40 1.33 -2.05 -16.41
C ASP A 40 0.24 -2.15 -17.49
N CYS A 41 -0.96 -2.61 -17.13
CA CYS A 41 -2.08 -2.68 -18.08
C CYS A 41 -2.54 -1.27 -18.49
N GLU A 42 -2.37 -0.92 -19.76
CA GLU A 42 -2.75 0.39 -20.33
C GLU A 42 -4.22 0.76 -20.07
N PHE A 43 -5.13 -0.23 -20.15
CA PHE A 43 -6.56 -0.01 -19.90
C PHE A 43 -6.89 0.20 -18.43
N LEU A 44 -6.07 -0.32 -17.52
CA LEU A 44 -6.18 -0.03 -16.09
C LEU A 44 -5.69 1.39 -15.81
N GLN A 45 -4.51 1.74 -16.32
CA GLN A 45 -3.92 3.06 -16.13
C GLN A 45 -4.83 4.16 -16.71
N GLU A 46 -5.37 3.97 -17.92
CA GLU A 46 -6.31 4.93 -18.53
C GLU A 46 -7.58 5.07 -17.68
N SER A 47 -8.13 3.97 -17.15
CA SER A 47 -9.30 4.03 -16.27
C SER A 47 -9.05 4.84 -15.01
N ARG A 48 -7.87 4.68 -14.40
CA ARG A 48 -7.52 5.38 -13.16
C ARG A 48 -7.44 6.89 -13.31
N LYS A 49 -7.12 7.40 -14.49
CA LYS A 49 -7.17 8.85 -14.78
C LYS A 49 -8.58 9.45 -14.64
N HIS A 50 -9.59 8.60 -14.76
CA HIS A 50 -11.02 9.00 -14.67
C HIS A 50 -11.65 8.63 -13.33
N ASP A 51 -10.93 7.91 -12.47
CA ASP A 51 -11.42 7.57 -11.13
C ASP A 51 -11.50 8.86 -10.29
N LYS A 52 -12.67 9.11 -9.73
CA LYS A 52 -12.86 10.22 -8.79
C LYS A 52 -12.58 9.70 -7.39
N PRO A 53 -11.69 10.35 -6.62
CA PRO A 53 -11.51 9.99 -5.22
C PRO A 53 -12.84 10.14 -4.48
N ALA A 54 -13.18 9.15 -3.66
CA ALA A 54 -14.31 9.28 -2.76
C ALA A 54 -14.02 10.36 -1.71
N PRO A 55 -15.01 11.17 -1.31
CA PRO A 55 -14.81 12.10 -0.21
C PRO A 55 -14.44 11.32 1.05
N ILE A 56 -13.35 11.71 1.70
CA ILE A 56 -12.90 11.10 2.96
C ILE A 56 -13.85 11.56 4.06
N ASP A 57 -14.49 10.61 4.73
CA ASP A 57 -15.17 10.86 5.99
C ASP A 57 -14.14 10.90 7.13
N PRO A 58 -13.93 12.05 7.79
CA PRO A 58 -12.93 12.18 8.86
C PRO A 58 -13.18 11.20 10.02
N GLU A 59 -14.44 10.77 10.23
CA GLU A 59 -14.78 9.82 11.29
C GLU A 59 -14.27 8.39 11.00
N GLN A 60 -14.03 8.06 9.73
CA GLN A 60 -13.58 6.74 9.28
C GLN A 60 -12.08 6.63 9.11
N VAL A 61 -11.35 7.74 9.27
CA VAL A 61 -9.87 7.73 9.15
C VAL A 61 -9.27 6.83 10.25
N PRO A 62 -8.41 5.85 9.90
CA PRO A 62 -7.90 4.91 10.88
C PRO A 62 -6.90 5.56 11.86
N ASN A 63 -6.84 5.00 13.08
CA ASN A 63 -5.87 5.38 14.12
C ASN A 63 -5.84 6.90 14.42
N ARG A 64 -7.01 7.52 14.58
CA ARG A 64 -7.17 8.97 14.85
C ARG A 64 -6.52 9.42 16.16
N ASP A 65 -6.36 8.53 17.09
CA ASP A 65 -5.68 8.73 18.38
C ASP A 65 -4.16 8.94 18.23
N ILE A 66 -3.57 8.52 17.10
CA ILE A 66 -2.16 8.76 16.80
C ILE A 66 -2.03 10.04 16.00
N ARG A 67 -1.33 11.02 16.58
CA ARG A 67 -1.07 12.29 15.91
C ARG A 67 0.03 12.14 14.86
N VAL A 68 -0.33 12.32 13.59
CA VAL A 68 0.62 12.44 12.47
C VAL A 68 0.67 13.90 12.06
N SER A 69 1.77 14.60 12.33
CA SER A 69 1.97 16.01 11.98
C SER A 69 2.93 16.16 10.80
N GLU A 70 2.87 17.29 10.09
CA GLU A 70 3.85 17.62 9.03
C GLU A 70 5.27 17.55 9.57
N LYS A 71 5.51 18.11 10.74
CA LYS A 71 6.81 18.08 11.41
C LYS A 71 7.34 16.66 11.63
N LEU A 72 6.46 15.71 12.00
CA LEU A 72 6.86 14.31 12.15
C LEU A 72 7.29 13.72 10.81
N LEU A 73 6.55 13.99 9.74
CA LEU A 73 6.85 13.48 8.40
C LEU A 73 8.14 14.12 7.85
N GLU A 74 8.34 15.42 8.00
CA GLU A 74 9.56 16.12 7.60
C GLU A 74 10.79 15.59 8.34
N GLN A 75 10.70 15.40 9.66
CA GLN A 75 11.80 14.88 10.48
C GLN A 75 12.14 13.42 10.17
N ASN A 76 11.19 12.66 9.61
CA ASN A 76 11.31 11.25 9.30
C ASN A 76 11.17 10.95 7.80
N GLU A 77 11.47 11.91 6.92
CA GLU A 77 11.32 11.75 5.45
C GLU A 77 12.05 10.50 4.92
N THR A 78 13.29 10.29 5.34
CA THR A 78 14.08 9.11 4.95
C THR A 78 13.45 7.81 5.43
N LEU A 79 12.95 7.77 6.67
CA LEU A 79 12.26 6.61 7.24
C LEU A 79 10.95 6.34 6.52
N LEU A 80 10.17 7.39 6.24
CA LEU A 80 8.91 7.27 5.51
C LEU A 80 9.13 6.75 4.08
N ALA A 81 10.12 7.28 3.37
CA ALA A 81 10.48 6.82 2.04
C ALA A 81 10.93 5.34 2.07
N PHE A 82 11.75 4.98 3.06
CA PHE A 82 12.17 3.62 3.26
C PHE A 82 10.98 2.67 3.53
N LEU A 83 10.10 3.00 4.47
CA LEU A 83 8.93 2.18 4.81
C LEU A 83 7.95 2.06 3.63
N GLY A 84 7.69 3.16 2.92
CA GLY A 84 6.87 3.15 1.71
C GLY A 84 7.45 2.23 0.63
N GLY A 85 8.75 2.32 0.40
CA GLY A 85 9.48 1.43 -0.52
C GLY A 85 9.47 -0.04 -0.08
N ALA A 86 9.67 -0.31 1.22
CA ALA A 86 9.63 -1.66 1.78
C ALA A 86 8.24 -2.29 1.63
N VAL A 87 7.18 -1.55 1.91
CA VAL A 87 5.78 -2.00 1.73
C VAL A 87 5.50 -2.26 0.25
N ALA A 88 5.87 -1.32 -0.64
CA ALA A 88 5.68 -1.49 -2.08
C ALA A 88 6.40 -2.74 -2.60
N LYS A 89 7.68 -2.89 -2.25
CA LYS A 89 8.51 -4.04 -2.64
C LYS A 89 7.92 -5.35 -2.12
N ALA A 90 7.62 -5.44 -0.82
CA ALA A 90 7.06 -6.65 -0.21
C ALA A 90 5.74 -7.07 -0.86
N ALA A 91 4.86 -6.11 -1.18
CA ALA A 91 3.60 -6.39 -1.84
C ALA A 91 3.77 -6.81 -3.31
N LEU A 92 4.72 -6.22 -4.05
CA LEU A 92 5.01 -6.61 -5.43
C LEU A 92 5.65 -7.99 -5.51
N ASP A 93 6.53 -8.33 -4.56
CA ASP A 93 7.17 -9.65 -4.47
C ASP A 93 6.17 -10.74 -4.00
N THR A 94 5.01 -10.34 -3.44
CA THR A 94 3.96 -11.27 -2.99
C THR A 94 2.94 -11.50 -4.10
N ALA A 95 3.03 -12.64 -4.79
CA ALA A 95 2.15 -12.97 -5.91
C ALA A 95 0.67 -12.93 -5.49
N GLY A 96 -0.14 -12.14 -6.21
CA GLY A 96 -1.57 -12.01 -5.97
C GLY A 96 -1.97 -11.03 -4.87
N ALA A 97 -1.02 -10.33 -4.23
CA ALA A 97 -1.32 -9.30 -3.24
C ALA A 97 -2.14 -8.15 -3.85
N ALA A 98 -3.11 -7.68 -3.08
CA ALA A 98 -3.99 -6.55 -3.37
C ALA A 98 -3.91 -5.53 -2.23
N ASP A 99 -4.54 -4.37 -2.41
CA ASP A 99 -4.52 -3.29 -1.40
C ASP A 99 -5.04 -3.76 -0.04
N ARG A 100 -6.04 -4.65 0.00
CA ARG A 100 -6.55 -5.24 1.25
C ARG A 100 -5.49 -6.03 2.03
N ASP A 101 -4.58 -6.74 1.33
CA ASP A 101 -3.53 -7.54 1.98
C ASP A 101 -2.46 -6.61 2.58
N VAL A 102 -2.18 -5.50 1.90
CA VAL A 102 -1.30 -4.43 2.42
C VAL A 102 -1.94 -3.75 3.63
N ARG A 103 -3.25 -3.46 3.58
CA ARG A 103 -3.99 -2.88 4.72
C ARG A 103 -3.87 -3.77 5.96
N GLU A 104 -4.14 -5.07 5.83
CA GLU A 104 -4.03 -6.01 6.94
C GLU A 104 -2.58 -6.09 7.48
N ALA A 105 -1.58 -6.04 6.59
CA ALA A 105 -0.18 -6.00 6.99
C ALA A 105 0.16 -4.73 7.79
N LEU A 106 -0.26 -3.55 7.29
CA LEU A 106 -0.08 -2.27 7.98
C LEU A 106 -0.78 -2.26 9.35
N GLU A 107 -2.01 -2.79 9.44
CA GLU A 107 -2.73 -2.93 10.71
C GLU A 107 -1.97 -3.82 11.71
N GLY A 108 -1.40 -4.92 11.24
CA GLY A 108 -0.57 -5.79 12.06
C GLY A 108 0.67 -5.06 12.59
N LEU A 109 1.41 -4.40 11.68
CA LEU A 109 2.60 -3.61 12.04
C LEU A 109 2.27 -2.50 13.06
N ILE A 110 1.20 -1.74 12.82
CA ILE A 110 0.76 -0.68 13.73
C ILE A 110 0.46 -1.24 15.13
N ARG A 111 -0.24 -2.38 15.23
CA ARG A 111 -0.51 -3.02 16.51
C ARG A 111 0.78 -3.47 17.22
N THR A 112 1.75 -4.01 16.49
CA THR A 112 3.06 -4.40 17.02
C THR A 112 3.79 -3.18 17.56
N TYR A 113 3.90 -2.09 16.79
CA TYR A 113 4.60 -0.88 17.23
C TYR A 113 3.88 -0.14 18.36
N ARG A 114 2.55 -0.21 18.46
CA ARG A 114 1.80 0.28 19.62
C ARG A 114 2.15 -0.51 20.90
N SER A 115 2.29 -1.83 20.79
CA SER A 115 2.67 -2.64 21.94
C SER A 115 4.11 -2.36 22.40
N LEU A 116 5.02 -2.12 21.46
CA LEU A 116 6.40 -1.71 21.75
C LEU A 116 6.45 -0.38 22.50
N GLU A 117 5.67 0.63 22.07
CA GLU A 117 5.58 1.91 22.79
C GLU A 117 5.07 1.75 24.24
N SER A 118 4.18 0.79 24.48
CA SER A 118 3.71 0.47 25.82
C SER A 118 4.68 -0.38 26.65
N GLY A 119 5.86 -0.70 26.11
CA GLY A 119 6.88 -1.51 26.76
C GLY A 119 6.63 -3.02 26.72
N VAL A 120 5.66 -3.46 25.93
CA VAL A 120 5.35 -4.89 25.74
C VAL A 120 5.64 -5.28 24.29
N TYR A 121 6.47 -6.29 24.08
CA TYR A 121 6.68 -6.84 22.76
C TYR A 121 5.62 -7.90 22.44
N TYR A 122 4.79 -7.63 21.42
CA TYR A 122 3.80 -8.57 20.92
C TYR A 122 3.67 -8.45 19.40
N ASP A 123 4.02 -9.53 18.67
CA ASP A 123 3.88 -9.60 17.23
C ASP A 123 2.42 -9.81 16.83
N SER A 124 1.82 -8.82 16.19
CA SER A 124 0.45 -8.88 15.68
C SER A 124 0.41 -9.36 14.22
N VAL A 125 0.99 -10.54 13.94
CA VAL A 125 1.05 -11.09 12.59
C VAL A 125 -0.36 -11.37 12.07
N PRO A 126 -0.73 -10.91 10.85
CA PRO A 126 -2.02 -11.19 10.24
C PRO A 126 -2.24 -12.70 10.02
N SER A 127 -3.49 -13.15 10.07
CA SER A 127 -3.88 -14.53 9.72
C SER A 127 -3.90 -14.79 8.21
N ASN A 128 -4.11 -13.77 7.41
CA ASN A 128 -4.01 -13.83 5.95
C ASN A 128 -2.55 -14.04 5.54
N LEU A 129 -2.27 -15.11 4.81
CA LEU A 129 -0.90 -15.50 4.44
C LEU A 129 -0.18 -14.45 3.59
N LEU A 130 -0.88 -13.76 2.68
CA LEU A 130 -0.30 -12.72 1.84
C LEU A 130 0.07 -11.50 2.71
N ALA A 131 -0.84 -11.06 3.56
CA ALA A 131 -0.61 -9.98 4.51
C ALA A 131 0.51 -10.33 5.51
N ALA A 132 0.55 -11.58 6.01
CA ALA A 132 1.62 -12.04 6.89
C ALA A 132 2.99 -12.06 6.20
N GLY A 133 3.05 -12.37 4.91
CA GLY A 133 4.27 -12.29 4.10
C GLY A 133 4.79 -10.86 4.01
N ILE A 134 3.90 -9.92 3.69
CA ILE A 134 4.22 -8.48 3.62
C ILE A 134 4.67 -7.96 4.99
N TYR A 135 3.90 -8.27 6.05
CA TYR A 135 4.23 -7.90 7.44
C TYR A 135 5.66 -8.30 7.81
N ARG A 136 6.01 -9.59 7.65
CA ARG A 136 7.34 -10.11 8.00
C ARG A 136 8.46 -9.50 7.17
N ALA A 137 8.20 -9.23 5.90
CA ALA A 137 9.18 -8.59 5.02
C ALA A 137 9.48 -7.16 5.50
N VAL A 138 8.44 -6.36 5.76
CA VAL A 138 8.59 -4.97 6.21
C VAL A 138 9.25 -4.92 7.60
N GLU A 139 8.89 -5.82 8.52
CA GLU A 139 9.49 -5.87 9.85
C GLU A 139 10.97 -6.23 9.80
N ARG A 140 11.34 -7.25 9.04
CA ARG A 140 12.73 -7.63 8.79
C ARG A 140 13.53 -6.46 8.21
N ASP A 141 12.99 -5.80 7.17
CA ASP A 141 13.67 -4.70 6.48
C ASP A 141 13.80 -3.47 7.40
N THR A 142 12.80 -3.21 8.27
CA THR A 142 12.88 -2.17 9.32
C THR A 142 13.98 -2.48 10.36
N GLY A 143 14.10 -3.73 10.77
CA GLY A 143 15.17 -4.19 11.66
C GLY A 143 16.56 -4.01 11.02
N GLU A 144 16.67 -4.30 9.74
CA GLU A 144 17.90 -4.11 8.95
C GLU A 144 18.26 -2.63 8.81
N PHE A 145 17.28 -1.77 8.52
CA PHE A 145 17.47 -0.32 8.46
C PHE A 145 18.05 0.23 9.78
N ARG A 146 17.49 -0.17 10.92
CA ARG A 146 17.98 0.23 12.25
C ARG A 146 19.37 -0.32 12.54
N ARG A 147 19.69 -1.53 12.06
CA ARG A 147 21.03 -2.10 12.19
C ARG A 147 22.07 -1.28 11.42
N GLN A 148 21.78 -0.96 10.17
CA GLN A 148 22.63 -0.13 9.32
C GLN A 148 22.82 1.27 9.90
N GLU A 149 21.76 1.87 10.44
CA GLU A 149 21.82 3.15 11.12
C GLU A 149 22.82 3.09 12.31
N ARG A 150 22.77 2.05 13.10
CA ARG A 150 23.70 1.82 14.24
C ARG A 150 25.14 1.60 13.78
N GLU A 151 25.33 0.82 12.74
CA GLU A 151 26.66 0.55 12.15
C GLU A 151 27.30 1.84 11.60
N ASN A 152 26.50 2.70 10.96
CA ASN A 152 26.99 3.92 10.33
C ASN A 152 27.19 5.10 11.31
N THR A 153 26.37 5.19 12.36
CA THR A 153 26.34 6.37 13.26
C THR A 153 26.67 6.04 14.72
N GLY A 154 26.86 4.76 15.06
CA GLY A 154 27.08 4.28 16.42
C GLY A 154 25.82 4.21 17.29
N VAL A 155 24.69 4.76 16.83
CA VAL A 155 23.42 4.78 17.58
C VAL A 155 22.24 4.51 16.66
N THR A 156 21.17 3.93 17.22
CA THR A 156 19.87 3.85 16.52
C THR A 156 19.10 5.14 16.80
N LYS A 157 18.86 5.95 15.78
CA LYS A 157 18.10 7.21 15.88
C LYS A 157 16.60 6.97 15.73
N THR A 158 16.23 6.00 14.90
CA THR A 158 14.84 5.65 14.56
C THR A 158 14.14 5.04 15.78
N ARG A 159 13.20 5.75 16.40
CA ARG A 159 12.40 5.32 17.54
C ARG A 159 11.16 4.52 17.08
N ASP A 160 10.57 3.72 17.97
CA ASP A 160 9.33 2.99 17.71
C ASP A 160 8.16 3.95 17.41
N ALA A 161 8.07 5.06 18.12
CA ALA A 161 7.09 6.12 17.87
C ALA A 161 7.19 6.73 16.45
N ASP A 162 8.40 6.89 15.95
CA ASP A 162 8.62 7.44 14.59
C ASP A 162 8.17 6.45 13.53
N VAL A 163 8.50 5.15 13.71
CA VAL A 163 8.01 4.07 12.84
C VAL A 163 6.49 3.98 12.89
N LEU A 164 5.90 4.00 14.07
CA LEU A 164 4.45 3.97 14.25
C LEU A 164 3.77 5.13 13.53
N GLY A 165 4.26 6.35 13.68
CA GLY A 165 3.72 7.52 13.00
C GLY A 165 3.78 7.41 11.47
N CYS A 166 4.90 6.93 10.92
CA CYS A 166 5.06 6.69 9.48
C CYS A 166 4.12 5.57 8.98
N LEU A 167 3.97 4.47 9.72
CA LEU A 167 3.06 3.38 9.37
C LEU A 167 1.60 3.84 9.38
N VAL A 168 1.19 4.65 10.35
CA VAL A 168 -0.16 5.24 10.41
C VAL A 168 -0.40 6.18 9.23
N PHE A 169 0.61 6.97 8.83
CA PHE A 169 0.51 7.78 7.62
C PHE A 169 0.30 6.92 6.37
N LEU A 170 1.08 5.86 6.20
CA LEU A 170 0.92 4.93 5.06
C LEU A 170 -0.45 4.24 5.07
N GLN A 171 -0.99 3.90 6.25
CA GLN A 171 -2.34 3.34 6.36
C GLN A 171 -3.43 4.35 5.97
N ARG A 172 -3.28 5.62 6.37
CA ARG A 172 -4.21 6.68 5.96
C ARG A 172 -4.11 6.96 4.46
N LEU A 173 -2.92 6.86 3.89
CA LEU A 173 -2.72 6.95 2.45
C LEU A 173 -3.38 5.77 1.72
N GLU A 174 -3.30 4.55 2.30
CA GLU A 174 -4.02 3.38 1.78
C GLU A 174 -5.54 3.61 1.83
N PHE A 175 -6.04 4.12 2.93
CA PHE A 175 -7.47 4.43 3.10
C PHE A 175 -7.98 5.44 2.06
N ASP A 176 -7.17 6.47 1.73
CA ASP A 176 -7.48 7.47 0.69
C ASP A 176 -7.41 6.90 -0.73
N ARG A 177 -6.43 6.07 -1.01
CA ARG A 177 -6.09 5.65 -2.38
C ARG A 177 -6.71 4.35 -2.83
N ASN A 178 -7.16 3.50 -1.92
CA ASN A 178 -7.78 2.25 -2.32
C ASN A 178 -9.13 2.49 -2.99
N ASN A 179 -9.43 1.69 -4.01
CA ASN A 179 -10.67 1.80 -4.80
C ASN A 179 -11.78 0.87 -4.32
N GLY A 180 -11.62 0.20 -3.18
CA GLY A 180 -12.59 -0.72 -2.59
C GLY A 180 -12.83 -2.02 -3.36
N ARG A 181 -12.12 -2.26 -4.47
CA ARG A 181 -12.31 -3.47 -5.29
C ARG A 181 -11.61 -4.67 -4.65
N PRO A 182 -12.19 -5.90 -4.73
CA PRO A 182 -11.63 -7.09 -4.08
C PRO A 182 -10.20 -7.45 -4.49
N ARG A 183 -9.80 -7.10 -5.72
CA ARG A 183 -8.45 -7.25 -6.27
C ARG A 183 -7.83 -5.91 -6.62
N GLY A 184 -8.29 -4.83 -5.96
CA GLY A 184 -7.81 -3.48 -6.17
C GLY A 184 -6.31 -3.37 -5.85
N ARG A 185 -5.60 -2.61 -6.67
CA ARG A 185 -4.18 -2.31 -6.54
C ARG A 185 -3.91 -0.83 -6.77
N ALA A 186 -4.89 0.02 -6.43
CA ALA A 186 -4.79 1.46 -6.64
C ALA A 186 -3.78 2.10 -5.68
N PHE A 187 -3.80 1.68 -4.41
CA PHE A 187 -2.81 2.10 -3.43
C PHE A 187 -1.40 1.60 -3.79
N LEU A 188 -1.27 0.31 -4.18
CA LEU A 188 0.00 -0.24 -4.63
C LEU A 188 0.57 0.50 -5.84
N SER A 189 -0.28 0.92 -6.79
CA SER A 189 0.14 1.75 -7.92
C SER A 189 0.68 3.09 -7.45
N ALA A 190 -0.02 3.76 -6.52
CA ALA A 190 0.43 5.02 -5.95
C ALA A 190 1.76 4.87 -5.19
N LEU A 191 1.91 3.83 -4.37
CA LEU A 191 3.18 3.54 -3.70
C LEU A 191 4.32 3.33 -4.69
N PHE A 192 4.05 2.60 -5.78
CA PHE A 192 5.07 2.35 -6.79
C PHE A 192 5.48 3.64 -7.53
N GLU A 193 4.52 4.52 -7.81
CA GLU A 193 4.80 5.83 -8.41
C GLU A 193 5.65 6.71 -7.48
N PHE A 194 5.36 6.70 -6.16
CA PHE A 194 6.08 7.54 -5.18
C PHE A 194 7.42 6.96 -4.75
N TYR A 195 7.52 5.65 -4.56
CA TYR A 195 8.67 5.00 -3.94
C TYR A 195 9.37 3.97 -4.84
N GLY A 196 8.74 3.55 -5.95
CA GLY A 196 9.27 2.53 -6.86
C GLY A 196 10.17 3.05 -7.97
N GLY A 197 10.18 4.33 -8.23
CA GLY A 197 11.00 4.96 -9.26
C GLY A 197 11.83 6.08 -8.68
N SER A 198 13.16 5.96 -8.65
CA SER A 198 14.18 6.97 -8.31
C SER A 198 13.87 8.00 -7.20
N PRO A 199 14.81 8.40 -6.36
CA PRO A 199 14.60 9.22 -5.16
C PRO A 199 14.20 10.70 -5.42
N SER A 200 13.49 11.01 -6.49
CA SER A 200 13.12 12.38 -6.88
C SER A 200 11.63 12.71 -6.85
N ALA A 201 10.76 11.80 -6.45
CA ALA A 201 9.33 12.11 -6.34
C ALA A 201 9.00 12.59 -4.92
N SER A 202 8.68 13.87 -4.78
CA SER A 202 8.14 14.41 -3.53
C SER A 202 6.83 13.69 -3.16
N PRO A 203 6.61 13.33 -1.88
CA PRO A 203 5.37 12.71 -1.44
C PRO A 203 4.17 13.64 -1.73
N PRO A 204 2.96 13.09 -1.93
CA PRO A 204 1.77 13.88 -2.15
C PRO A 204 1.50 14.81 -0.98
N ALA A 205 0.92 15.98 -1.27
CA ALA A 205 0.53 16.95 -0.24
C ALA A 205 -0.35 16.26 0.82
N ALA A 206 0.17 16.20 2.04
CA ALA A 206 -0.40 15.40 3.13
C ALA A 206 -1.59 16.06 3.84
N SER A 207 -2.09 17.20 3.34
CA SER A 207 -3.02 18.08 4.06
C SER A 207 -4.35 17.42 4.48
N SER A 208 -4.86 16.44 3.72
CA SER A 208 -6.11 15.73 4.06
C SER A 208 -5.92 14.51 4.96
N LEU A 209 -4.70 14.00 5.07
CA LEU A 209 -4.36 12.79 5.83
C LEU A 209 -3.79 13.11 7.23
N ILE A 210 -3.52 14.38 7.51
CA ILE A 210 -3.05 14.90 8.79
C ILE A 210 -4.29 15.33 9.57
N LEU A 211 -4.55 14.65 10.67
CA LEU A 211 -5.58 15.04 11.64
C LEU A 211 -4.91 15.78 12.79
N PRO A 212 -5.52 16.89 13.27
CA PRO A 212 -5.02 17.69 14.38
C PRO A 212 -4.94 16.93 15.69
#